data_7120923647ccd0a68412f848f15c00ff
#
_entry.id   7120923647ccd0a68412f848f15c00ff
#
_cell.length_a   1.000
_cell.length_b   1.000
_cell.length_c   1.000
_cell.angle_alpha   90.00
_cell.angle_beta   90.00
_cell.angle_gamma   90.00
#
_symmetry.space_group_name_H-M   'P 1'
#
loop_
_entity.id
_entity.type
_entity.pdbx_description
1 polymer ?
#
loop_
_entity_poly.entity_id
_entity_poly.type
_entity_poly.pdbx_seq_one_letter_code
_entity_poly.pdbx_strand_id
1 'polypeptide(L)'
;MSQRVLFFDIETADADLMWTLSPEEMFRIAGYAWNHGPVEITTDLEELRALIRSADVVSGHNIHAFDLTVVFGKDSIEPLEMALEGRVWDTWTHATCVNPAPRSYIGPNGTREYVRDPEHAERWFRLDNQAYQLGVPGKLSDLSDLARRYGGYDRIPLDDPDYIAYLRQDVIAQREVAARLIRLGGQTEYHEREQINAAIDAQNSRNGWRVGVEFAKRRVAEQEARRREILAMLQERYGLPTTGKAPLRTNAGREALRRALADVGISEDELPRTVRNGKPTDRPSYAGTGLIEAAKGKSAEAQELAQAVAELGGLRPLAQQALDYVQPDGRVHPKITTLQRSGRKSTTKPGLTTWSSRDPRKKIDKAVFIPNEDDQAIVEFDYSQADARIVAAYSGDEEFAKRFAPGADAHLITAYIVWGEGVVGREFDKNGKPTGRTAHYRQLAKAQNHAFAYNAGPKTLAKNAGVPLEVSQRFVDQMRRAYRRVERWKARAINQAKRGFVVGSWGRRMPVDEGKEFTQGPALYGQNGTREIVVDGLIRLARRDIRAITYLVAQVHDALVFSLPRDELDYWVPLIRECMTTVWQPFDGSGMPVEFPVSVGEPGANWADADHG
;
A
#
# COMPACT_ATOMS: atom_id res chain seq x y z
N MET A 1 -26.62 22.50 -22.01
CA MET A 1 -27.23 21.18 -22.27
C MET A 1 -26.99 20.33 -21.03
N SER A 2 -27.95 19.51 -20.62
CA SER A 2 -27.70 18.58 -19.50
C SER A 2 -26.65 17.55 -19.92
N GLN A 3 -25.68 17.26 -19.07
CA GLN A 3 -24.63 16.28 -19.30
C GLN A 3 -25.25 14.89 -19.60
N ARG A 4 -24.76 14.21 -20.61
CA ARG A 4 -25.19 12.86 -21.00
C ARG A 4 -24.31 11.84 -20.26
N VAL A 5 -24.87 11.23 -19.21
CA VAL A 5 -24.17 10.21 -18.41
C VAL A 5 -24.61 8.82 -18.88
N LEU A 6 -23.65 7.98 -19.25
CA LEU A 6 -23.86 6.56 -19.53
C LEU A 6 -23.52 5.75 -18.28
N PHE A 7 -24.52 5.14 -17.66
CA PHE A 7 -24.30 4.10 -16.63
C PHE A 7 -24.23 2.76 -17.33
N PHE A 8 -23.22 1.96 -17.05
CA PHE A 8 -23.08 0.64 -17.64
C PHE A 8 -22.42 -0.35 -16.68
N ASP A 9 -22.68 -1.62 -16.90
CA ASP A 9 -22.09 -2.78 -16.22
C ASP A 9 -21.93 -3.89 -17.24
N ILE A 10 -20.88 -4.71 -17.09
CA ILE A 10 -20.63 -5.81 -18.02
C ILE A 10 -20.57 -7.14 -17.27
N GLU A 11 -20.98 -8.18 -17.99
CA GLU A 11 -20.73 -9.54 -17.60
C GLU A 11 -19.73 -10.20 -18.53
N THR A 12 -18.87 -11.04 -17.97
CA THR A 12 -17.68 -11.53 -18.66
C THR A 12 -17.55 -13.05 -18.52
N ALA A 13 -16.57 -13.62 -19.21
CA ALA A 13 -16.00 -14.91 -18.84
C ALA A 13 -15.43 -14.84 -17.42
N ASP A 14 -14.73 -15.89 -16.95
CA ASP A 14 -14.13 -15.88 -15.61
C ASP A 14 -13.17 -14.71 -15.44
N ALA A 15 -13.40 -13.88 -14.42
CA ALA A 15 -12.62 -12.68 -14.14
C ALA A 15 -11.10 -12.95 -13.95
N ASP A 16 -10.72 -14.15 -13.52
CA ASP A 16 -9.31 -14.54 -13.39
C ASP A 16 -8.59 -14.67 -14.76
N LEU A 17 -9.35 -14.71 -15.87
CA LEU A 17 -8.84 -14.76 -17.23
C LEU A 17 -8.62 -13.38 -17.87
N MET A 18 -8.92 -12.28 -17.18
CA MET A 18 -8.85 -10.90 -17.70
C MET A 18 -7.48 -10.53 -18.30
N TRP A 19 -6.41 -11.15 -17.82
CA TRP A 19 -5.04 -10.89 -18.30
C TRP A 19 -4.59 -11.85 -19.41
N THR A 20 -5.44 -12.81 -19.77
CA THR A 20 -5.11 -13.89 -20.73
C THR A 20 -5.93 -13.79 -22.02
N LEU A 21 -7.22 -13.47 -21.88
CA LEU A 21 -8.16 -13.39 -22.99
C LEU A 21 -8.17 -11.98 -23.63
N SER A 22 -8.48 -11.93 -24.90
CA SER A 22 -8.79 -10.67 -25.59
C SER A 22 -10.09 -10.06 -25.07
N PRO A 23 -10.36 -8.76 -25.32
CA PRO A 23 -11.64 -8.14 -24.99
C PRO A 23 -12.83 -8.89 -25.59
N GLU A 24 -12.72 -9.37 -26.82
CA GLU A 24 -13.75 -10.09 -27.55
C GLU A 24 -14.05 -11.47 -26.96
N GLU A 25 -13.03 -12.13 -26.40
CA GLU A 25 -13.19 -13.42 -25.70
C GLU A 25 -13.71 -13.23 -24.27
N MET A 26 -13.39 -12.11 -23.66
CA MET A 26 -13.70 -11.81 -22.27
C MET A 26 -15.13 -11.28 -22.12
N PHE A 27 -15.53 -10.33 -22.99
CA PHE A 27 -16.84 -9.69 -22.97
C PHE A 27 -17.95 -10.64 -23.38
N ARG A 28 -19.09 -10.59 -22.70
CA ARG A 28 -20.24 -11.41 -23.01
C ARG A 28 -21.51 -10.60 -23.28
N ILE A 29 -21.83 -9.68 -22.38
CA ILE A 29 -23.05 -8.89 -22.42
C ILE A 29 -22.88 -7.63 -21.56
N ALA A 30 -23.50 -6.54 -21.95
CA ALA A 30 -23.57 -5.31 -21.16
C ALA A 30 -25.00 -4.83 -20.95
N GLY A 31 -25.25 -4.30 -19.75
CA GLY A 31 -26.39 -3.46 -19.47
C GLY A 31 -25.96 -2.00 -19.46
N TYR A 32 -26.77 -1.12 -20.05
CA TYR A 32 -26.49 0.32 -20.03
C TYR A 32 -27.75 1.18 -19.94
N ALA A 33 -27.60 2.38 -19.40
CA ALA A 33 -28.69 3.36 -19.33
C ALA A 33 -28.15 4.79 -19.46
N TRP A 34 -28.85 5.60 -20.24
CA TRP A 34 -28.59 7.02 -20.31
C TRP A 34 -29.32 7.78 -19.21
N ASN A 35 -28.59 8.50 -18.37
CA ASN A 35 -29.13 9.29 -17.25
C ASN A 35 -30.14 8.46 -16.41
N HIS A 36 -31.41 8.82 -16.41
CA HIS A 36 -32.50 8.12 -15.70
C HIS A 36 -33.35 7.26 -16.63
N GLY A 37 -32.91 7.02 -17.88
CA GLY A 37 -33.61 6.19 -18.84
C GLY A 37 -33.71 4.71 -18.47
N PRO A 38 -34.41 3.91 -19.27
CA PRO A 38 -34.48 2.47 -19.10
C PRO A 38 -33.12 1.83 -19.32
N VAL A 39 -32.92 0.66 -18.71
CA VAL A 39 -31.72 -0.15 -18.96
C VAL A 39 -31.91 -0.96 -20.23
N GLU A 40 -31.05 -0.76 -21.17
CA GLU A 40 -30.91 -1.51 -22.41
C GLU A 40 -29.80 -2.57 -22.28
N ILE A 41 -29.81 -3.54 -23.18
CA ILE A 41 -28.87 -4.66 -23.18
C ILE A 41 -28.20 -4.74 -24.55
N THR A 42 -26.89 -4.95 -24.57
CA THR A 42 -26.15 -5.25 -25.78
C THR A 42 -25.20 -6.44 -25.58
N THR A 43 -25.01 -7.23 -26.62
CA THR A 43 -24.00 -8.29 -26.72
C THR A 43 -22.91 -7.91 -27.74
N ASP A 44 -22.98 -6.70 -28.29
CA ASP A 44 -22.02 -6.16 -29.24
C ASP A 44 -21.01 -5.25 -28.51
N LEU A 45 -19.77 -5.68 -28.45
CA LEU A 45 -18.69 -4.94 -27.80
C LEU A 45 -18.37 -3.62 -28.52
N GLU A 46 -18.47 -3.59 -29.85
CA GLU A 46 -18.20 -2.37 -30.61
C GLU A 46 -19.31 -1.35 -30.42
N GLU A 47 -20.58 -1.80 -30.31
CA GLU A 47 -21.67 -0.92 -29.91
C GLU A 47 -21.42 -0.30 -28.55
N LEU A 48 -21.01 -1.11 -27.55
CA LEU A 48 -20.69 -0.60 -26.22
C LEU A 48 -19.54 0.42 -26.26
N ARG A 49 -18.46 0.13 -27.00
CA ARG A 49 -17.33 1.07 -27.19
C ARG A 49 -17.80 2.39 -27.79
N ALA A 50 -18.68 2.33 -28.81
CA ALA A 50 -19.23 3.53 -29.41
C ALA A 50 -20.11 4.35 -28.46
N LEU A 51 -20.94 3.69 -27.65
CA LEU A 51 -21.74 4.32 -26.58
C LEU A 51 -20.84 5.03 -25.55
N ILE A 52 -19.81 4.35 -25.05
CA ILE A 52 -18.85 4.90 -24.10
C ILE A 52 -18.15 6.13 -24.67
N ARG A 53 -17.67 6.06 -25.92
CA ARG A 53 -17.00 7.20 -26.59
C ARG A 53 -17.93 8.39 -26.80
N SER A 54 -19.22 8.16 -27.01
CA SER A 54 -20.24 9.20 -27.26
C SER A 54 -20.76 9.89 -25.99
N ALA A 55 -20.46 9.34 -24.80
CA ALA A 55 -20.92 9.87 -23.52
C ALA A 55 -20.07 11.08 -23.08
N ASP A 56 -20.72 12.09 -22.44
CA ASP A 56 -19.99 13.15 -21.75
C ASP A 56 -19.29 12.59 -20.51
N VAL A 57 -19.96 11.68 -19.78
CA VAL A 57 -19.41 10.92 -18.65
C VAL A 57 -19.91 9.48 -18.71
N VAL A 58 -19.03 8.54 -18.42
CA VAL A 58 -19.36 7.15 -18.15
C VAL A 58 -19.28 6.87 -16.65
N SER A 59 -20.23 6.09 -16.13
CA SER A 59 -20.27 5.74 -14.70
C SER A 59 -20.64 4.30 -14.49
N GLY A 60 -20.06 3.71 -13.47
CA GLY A 60 -20.30 2.35 -13.04
C GLY A 60 -19.63 2.10 -11.68
N HIS A 61 -19.56 0.84 -11.28
CA HIS A 61 -19.00 0.48 -9.97
C HIS A 61 -17.72 -0.34 -10.12
N ASN A 62 -16.56 0.21 -9.75
CA ASN A 62 -15.24 -0.36 -9.95
C ASN A 62 -14.82 -0.44 -11.44
N ILE A 63 -15.37 0.44 -12.27
CA ILE A 63 -15.19 0.40 -13.73
C ILE A 63 -13.75 0.67 -14.18
N HIS A 64 -12.96 1.48 -13.44
CA HIS A 64 -11.56 1.70 -13.76
C HIS A 64 -10.75 0.40 -13.74
N ALA A 65 -10.94 -0.40 -12.70
CA ALA A 65 -10.14 -1.60 -12.50
C ALA A 65 -10.63 -2.80 -13.31
N PHE A 66 -11.92 -2.86 -13.67
CA PHE A 66 -12.50 -4.03 -14.32
C PHE A 66 -13.14 -3.71 -15.67
N ASP A 67 -14.31 -3.08 -15.71
CA ASP A 67 -15.11 -2.95 -16.95
C ASP A 67 -14.36 -2.27 -18.08
N LEU A 68 -13.76 -1.11 -17.84
CA LEU A 68 -12.98 -0.40 -18.85
C LEU A 68 -11.73 -1.17 -19.28
N THR A 69 -11.14 -1.97 -18.37
CA THR A 69 -10.00 -2.84 -18.70
C THR A 69 -10.44 -3.97 -19.64
N VAL A 70 -11.60 -4.58 -19.40
CA VAL A 70 -12.14 -5.62 -20.29
C VAL A 70 -12.56 -5.03 -21.64
N VAL A 71 -13.32 -3.93 -21.62
CA VAL A 71 -13.86 -3.34 -22.85
C VAL A 71 -12.78 -2.85 -23.81
N PHE A 72 -11.72 -2.21 -23.29
CA PHE A 72 -10.66 -1.62 -24.13
C PHE A 72 -9.40 -2.49 -24.23
N GLY A 73 -9.27 -3.51 -23.37
CA GLY A 73 -8.09 -4.37 -23.31
C GLY A 73 -6.95 -3.78 -22.49
N LYS A 74 -6.00 -4.65 -22.11
CA LYS A 74 -4.87 -4.29 -21.23
C LYS A 74 -3.89 -3.28 -21.87
N ASP A 75 -3.77 -3.30 -23.19
CA ASP A 75 -2.80 -2.47 -23.91
C ASP A 75 -3.34 -1.07 -24.29
N SER A 76 -4.63 -0.81 -24.04
CA SER A 76 -5.25 0.47 -24.36
C SER A 76 -4.98 1.53 -23.28
N ILE A 77 -4.62 2.73 -23.72
CA ILE A 77 -4.49 3.92 -22.86
C ILE A 77 -5.80 4.74 -22.80
N GLU A 78 -6.78 4.45 -23.65
CA GLU A 78 -8.02 5.23 -23.79
C GLU A 78 -8.78 5.42 -22.46
N PRO A 79 -8.90 4.42 -21.55
CA PRO A 79 -9.53 4.63 -20.25
C PRO A 79 -8.85 5.68 -19.38
N LEU A 80 -7.52 5.80 -19.48
CA LEU A 80 -6.77 6.83 -18.74
C LEU A 80 -6.95 8.21 -19.37
N GLU A 81 -6.97 8.32 -20.71
CA GLU A 81 -7.26 9.56 -21.43
C GLU A 81 -8.65 10.09 -21.05
N MET A 82 -9.67 9.23 -21.08
CA MET A 82 -11.03 9.59 -20.66
C MET A 82 -11.09 10.09 -19.20
N ALA A 83 -10.34 9.47 -18.30
CA ALA A 83 -10.29 9.90 -16.90
C ALA A 83 -9.58 11.26 -16.73
N LEU A 84 -8.51 11.54 -17.50
CA LEU A 84 -7.83 12.84 -17.51
C LEU A 84 -8.71 13.96 -18.06
N GLU A 85 -9.64 13.63 -18.96
CA GLU A 85 -10.67 14.53 -19.50
C GLU A 85 -11.88 14.71 -18.55
N GLY A 86 -11.92 14.02 -17.40
CA GLY A 86 -13.03 14.06 -16.45
C GLY A 86 -14.28 13.28 -16.92
N ARG A 87 -14.13 12.36 -17.86
CA ARG A 87 -15.22 11.60 -18.49
C ARG A 87 -15.52 10.25 -17.82
N VAL A 88 -14.84 9.92 -16.74
CA VAL A 88 -15.09 8.67 -15.99
C VAL A 88 -15.43 8.97 -14.53
N TRP A 89 -16.54 8.39 -14.05
CA TRP A 89 -16.96 8.53 -12.66
C TRP A 89 -17.27 7.17 -12.04
N ASP A 90 -16.30 6.59 -11.37
CA ASP A 90 -16.40 5.32 -10.69
C ASP A 90 -17.00 5.49 -9.30
N THR A 91 -18.11 4.81 -9.03
CA THR A 91 -18.82 4.89 -7.75
C THR A 91 -18.08 4.18 -6.61
N TRP A 92 -17.25 3.17 -6.89
CA TRP A 92 -16.35 2.59 -5.91
C TRP A 92 -15.34 3.62 -5.42
N THR A 93 -14.65 4.28 -6.35
CA THR A 93 -13.68 5.33 -6.03
C THR A 93 -14.34 6.46 -5.24
N HIS A 94 -15.53 6.92 -5.66
CA HIS A 94 -16.27 7.95 -4.95
C HIS A 94 -16.66 7.50 -3.53
N ALA A 95 -17.12 6.25 -3.35
CA ALA A 95 -17.46 5.72 -2.03
C ALA A 95 -16.26 5.71 -1.08
N THR A 96 -15.03 5.42 -1.57
CA THR A 96 -13.82 5.47 -0.72
C THR A 96 -13.54 6.85 -0.15
N CYS A 97 -14.00 7.90 -0.81
CA CYS A 97 -13.82 9.30 -0.39
C CYS A 97 -14.90 9.75 0.59
N VAL A 98 -16.18 9.46 0.30
CA VAL A 98 -17.32 10.05 1.04
C VAL A 98 -17.96 9.10 2.05
N ASN A 99 -17.81 7.80 1.88
CA ASN A 99 -18.36 6.75 2.75
C ASN A 99 -17.30 5.75 3.21
N PRO A 100 -16.25 6.20 3.94
CA PRO A 100 -15.14 5.35 4.34
C PRO A 100 -15.59 4.19 5.23
N ALA A 101 -14.95 3.03 5.08
CA ALA A 101 -15.28 1.81 5.81
C ALA A 101 -15.21 2.03 7.34
N PRO A 102 -16.27 1.72 8.10
CA PRO A 102 -16.26 1.78 9.55
C PRO A 102 -15.49 0.60 10.16
N ARG A 103 -15.28 0.59 11.48
CA ARG A 103 -14.65 -0.56 12.18
C ARG A 103 -15.45 -1.85 12.07
N SER A 104 -16.77 -1.73 12.07
CA SER A 104 -17.69 -2.84 11.86
C SER A 104 -19.00 -2.30 11.32
N TYR A 105 -19.71 -3.15 10.60
CA TYR A 105 -21.02 -2.84 10.03
C TYR A 105 -21.90 -4.09 10.03
N ILE A 106 -23.20 -3.91 9.80
CA ILE A 106 -24.12 -5.02 9.52
C ILE A 106 -24.21 -5.15 8.00
N GLY A 107 -23.84 -6.30 7.47
CA GLY A 107 -23.95 -6.58 6.05
C GLY A 107 -25.39 -6.88 5.59
N PRO A 108 -25.64 -6.99 4.28
CA PRO A 108 -26.95 -7.27 3.72
C PRO A 108 -27.60 -8.57 4.26
N ASN A 109 -26.78 -9.54 4.65
CA ASN A 109 -27.21 -10.81 5.26
C ASN A 109 -27.52 -10.71 6.76
N GLY A 110 -27.49 -9.50 7.35
CA GLY A 110 -27.70 -9.30 8.78
C GLY A 110 -26.52 -9.65 9.68
N THR A 111 -25.39 -10.10 9.12
CA THR A 111 -24.18 -10.48 9.87
C THR A 111 -23.33 -9.27 10.21
N ARG A 112 -22.76 -9.23 11.42
CA ARG A 112 -21.80 -8.18 11.81
C ARG A 112 -20.42 -8.51 11.23
N GLU A 113 -19.94 -7.65 10.34
CA GLU A 113 -18.61 -7.69 9.73
C GLU A 113 -17.66 -6.75 10.46
N TYR A 114 -16.38 -7.15 10.59
CA TYR A 114 -15.33 -6.35 11.20
C TYR A 114 -14.27 -5.99 10.17
N VAL A 115 -14.00 -4.70 10.00
CA VAL A 115 -12.96 -4.19 9.10
C VAL A 115 -11.62 -4.17 9.84
N ARG A 116 -10.75 -5.13 9.55
CA ARG A 116 -9.44 -5.31 10.22
C ARG A 116 -8.25 -4.90 9.35
N ASP A 117 -8.39 -5.03 8.05
CA ASP A 117 -7.37 -4.81 7.02
C ASP A 117 -8.03 -4.36 5.69
N PRO A 118 -7.26 -4.03 4.66
CA PRO A 118 -7.79 -3.62 3.37
C PRO A 118 -8.70 -4.66 2.69
N GLU A 119 -8.46 -5.96 2.85
CA GLU A 119 -9.31 -7.02 2.26
C GLU A 119 -10.69 -7.04 2.89
N HIS A 120 -10.78 -6.85 4.22
CA HIS A 120 -12.07 -6.68 4.89
C HIS A 120 -12.75 -5.36 4.50
N ALA A 121 -11.97 -4.28 4.28
CA ALA A 121 -12.51 -3.01 3.81
C ALA A 121 -13.11 -3.13 2.39
N GLU A 122 -12.53 -3.97 1.54
CA GLU A 122 -13.05 -4.21 0.19
C GLU A 122 -14.52 -4.65 0.19
N ARG A 123 -14.91 -5.52 1.13
CA ARG A 123 -16.31 -5.98 1.26
C ARG A 123 -17.29 -4.85 1.55
N TRP A 124 -16.84 -3.82 2.29
CA TRP A 124 -17.64 -2.62 2.54
C TRP A 124 -18.00 -1.89 1.25
N PHE A 125 -17.06 -1.82 0.30
CA PHE A 125 -17.22 -1.09 -0.95
C PHE A 125 -17.89 -1.87 -2.08
N ARG A 126 -18.23 -3.13 -1.91
CA ARG A 126 -18.98 -3.89 -2.91
C ARG A 126 -20.34 -3.25 -3.16
N LEU A 127 -20.82 -3.32 -4.40
CA LEU A 127 -22.06 -2.67 -4.83
C LEU A 127 -23.27 -3.07 -3.99
N ASP A 128 -23.44 -4.37 -3.70
CA ASP A 128 -24.50 -4.91 -2.86
C ASP A 128 -24.50 -4.31 -1.45
N ASN A 129 -23.33 -4.22 -0.83
CA ASN A 129 -23.19 -3.64 0.50
C ASN A 129 -23.38 -2.13 0.47
N GLN A 130 -22.81 -1.40 -0.50
CA GLN A 130 -23.04 0.04 -0.63
C GLN A 130 -24.52 0.35 -0.86
N ALA A 131 -25.21 -0.40 -1.70
CA ALA A 131 -26.65 -0.26 -1.91
C ALA A 131 -27.42 -0.44 -0.60
N TYR A 132 -27.14 -1.52 0.16
CA TYR A 132 -27.74 -1.79 1.44
C TYR A 132 -27.49 -0.67 2.46
N GLN A 133 -26.24 -0.23 2.63
CA GLN A 133 -25.87 0.81 3.60
C GLN A 133 -26.47 2.19 3.25
N LEU A 134 -26.64 2.48 1.97
CA LEU A 134 -27.20 3.74 1.48
C LEU A 134 -28.74 3.70 1.33
N GLY A 135 -29.37 2.57 1.61
CA GLY A 135 -30.82 2.41 1.56
C GLY A 135 -31.39 2.55 0.15
N VAL A 136 -30.72 1.97 -0.86
CA VAL A 136 -31.16 1.92 -2.26
C VAL A 136 -31.36 0.49 -2.71
N PRO A 137 -32.11 0.22 -3.81
CA PRO A 137 -32.24 -1.13 -4.35
C PRO A 137 -30.88 -1.75 -4.64
N GLY A 138 -30.65 -2.95 -4.11
CA GLY A 138 -29.42 -3.70 -4.30
C GLY A 138 -29.54 -4.79 -5.35
N LYS A 139 -28.54 -5.69 -5.39
CA LYS A 139 -28.53 -6.87 -6.26
C LYS A 139 -29.69 -7.81 -5.95
N LEU A 140 -30.21 -8.47 -6.98
CA LEU A 140 -31.34 -9.42 -6.86
C LEU A 140 -30.88 -10.79 -6.36
N SER A 141 -29.71 -11.25 -6.80
CA SER A 141 -29.18 -12.59 -6.51
C SER A 141 -27.65 -12.60 -6.63
N ASP A 142 -27.03 -13.73 -6.33
CA ASP A 142 -25.61 -13.95 -6.59
C ASP A 142 -25.48 -14.64 -7.97
N LEU A 143 -24.73 -14.04 -8.89
CA LEU A 143 -24.43 -14.58 -10.22
C LEU A 143 -23.76 -15.95 -10.15
N SER A 144 -23.07 -16.25 -9.03
CA SER A 144 -22.43 -17.54 -8.79
C SER A 144 -23.43 -18.73 -8.79
N ASP A 145 -24.69 -18.48 -8.48
CA ASP A 145 -25.73 -19.51 -8.52
C ASP A 145 -26.11 -19.86 -9.96
N LEU A 146 -26.20 -18.85 -10.85
CA LEU A 146 -26.37 -19.06 -12.28
C LEU A 146 -25.16 -19.75 -12.90
N ALA A 147 -23.95 -19.27 -12.61
CA ALA A 147 -22.72 -19.90 -13.09
C ALA A 147 -22.62 -21.38 -12.66
N ARG A 148 -23.03 -21.69 -11.45
CA ARG A 148 -23.08 -23.08 -10.94
C ARG A 148 -24.11 -23.92 -11.68
N ARG A 149 -25.29 -23.36 -12.00
CA ARG A 149 -26.35 -24.01 -12.78
C ARG A 149 -25.89 -24.40 -14.17
N TYR A 150 -25.13 -23.54 -14.82
CA TYR A 150 -24.67 -23.73 -16.20
C TYR A 150 -23.23 -24.27 -16.32
N GLY A 151 -22.51 -24.41 -15.21
CA GLY A 151 -21.17 -25.00 -15.18
C GLY A 151 -20.03 -24.02 -15.51
N GLY A 152 -20.28 -22.72 -15.44
CA GLY A 152 -19.31 -21.63 -15.65
C GLY A 152 -19.98 -20.30 -16.00
N TYR A 153 -19.31 -19.18 -15.74
CA TYR A 153 -19.78 -17.85 -16.11
C TYR A 153 -19.87 -17.70 -17.63
N ASP A 154 -18.94 -18.30 -18.35
CA ASP A 154 -18.87 -18.35 -19.81
C ASP A 154 -19.98 -19.19 -20.46
N ARG A 155 -20.72 -19.97 -19.69
CA ARG A 155 -21.76 -20.89 -20.17
C ARG A 155 -23.18 -20.44 -19.89
N ILE A 156 -23.38 -19.34 -19.18
CA ILE A 156 -24.72 -18.79 -18.95
C ILE A 156 -25.29 -18.32 -20.30
N PRO A 157 -26.48 -18.78 -20.75
CA PRO A 157 -27.09 -18.27 -21.97
C PRO A 157 -27.32 -16.77 -21.91
N LEU A 158 -26.98 -16.04 -22.99
CA LEU A 158 -27.10 -14.58 -23.04
C LEU A 158 -28.55 -14.08 -23.01
N ASP A 159 -29.49 -14.94 -23.34
CA ASP A 159 -30.94 -14.72 -23.30
C ASP A 159 -31.63 -15.27 -22.03
N ASP A 160 -30.85 -15.78 -21.06
CA ASP A 160 -31.40 -16.23 -19.78
C ASP A 160 -32.08 -15.05 -19.05
N PRO A 161 -33.39 -15.17 -18.71
CA PRO A 161 -34.12 -14.07 -18.07
C PRO A 161 -33.56 -13.63 -16.71
N ASP A 162 -33.04 -14.58 -15.92
CA ASP A 162 -32.44 -14.28 -14.61
C ASP A 162 -31.13 -13.53 -14.78
N TYR A 163 -30.34 -13.87 -15.83
CA TYR A 163 -29.09 -13.20 -16.16
C TYR A 163 -29.32 -11.76 -16.62
N ILE A 164 -30.28 -11.55 -17.52
CA ILE A 164 -30.68 -10.22 -17.99
C ILE A 164 -31.24 -9.37 -16.83
N ALA A 165 -32.09 -9.96 -15.98
CA ALA A 165 -32.67 -9.26 -14.83
C ALA A 165 -31.57 -8.85 -13.82
N TYR A 166 -30.60 -9.73 -13.59
CA TYR A 166 -29.45 -9.46 -12.74
C TYR A 166 -28.64 -8.24 -13.26
N LEU A 167 -28.24 -8.27 -14.52
CA LEU A 167 -27.45 -7.21 -15.13
C LEU A 167 -28.21 -5.85 -15.15
N ARG A 168 -29.50 -5.87 -15.45
CA ARG A 168 -30.34 -4.66 -15.37
C ARG A 168 -30.37 -4.08 -13.96
N GLN A 169 -30.48 -4.95 -12.95
CA GLN A 169 -30.51 -4.50 -11.56
C GLN A 169 -29.17 -3.93 -11.10
N ASP A 170 -28.04 -4.47 -11.58
CA ASP A 170 -26.72 -3.93 -11.26
C ASP A 170 -26.55 -2.50 -11.82
N VAL A 171 -26.97 -2.23 -13.04
CA VAL A 171 -27.00 -0.87 -13.62
C VAL A 171 -27.90 0.07 -12.81
N ILE A 172 -29.06 -0.38 -12.38
CA ILE A 172 -29.97 0.42 -11.54
C ILE A 172 -29.31 0.70 -10.17
N ALA A 173 -28.76 -0.33 -9.52
CA ALA A 173 -28.15 -0.21 -8.22
C ALA A 173 -26.98 0.78 -8.21
N GLN A 174 -26.06 0.67 -9.16
CA GLN A 174 -24.90 1.59 -9.24
C GLN A 174 -25.33 3.04 -9.54
N ARG A 175 -26.37 3.28 -10.36
CA ARG A 175 -26.93 4.60 -10.60
C ARG A 175 -27.52 5.22 -9.32
N GLU A 176 -28.29 4.45 -8.56
CA GLU A 176 -28.85 4.91 -7.30
C GLU A 176 -27.77 5.13 -6.22
N VAL A 177 -26.76 4.26 -6.16
CA VAL A 177 -25.57 4.44 -5.31
C VAL A 177 -24.85 5.73 -5.68
N ALA A 178 -24.59 6.00 -6.98
CA ALA A 178 -23.98 7.25 -7.43
C ALA A 178 -24.75 8.48 -6.94
N ALA A 179 -26.07 8.49 -7.10
CA ALA A 179 -26.93 9.60 -6.66
C ALA A 179 -26.88 9.80 -5.14
N ARG A 180 -26.78 8.72 -4.35
CA ARG A 180 -26.65 8.81 -2.89
C ARG A 180 -25.28 9.30 -2.45
N LEU A 181 -24.21 8.82 -3.06
CA LEU A 181 -22.84 9.27 -2.77
C LEU A 181 -22.67 10.77 -3.08
N ILE A 182 -23.23 11.25 -4.19
CA ILE A 182 -23.23 12.68 -4.52
C ILE A 182 -23.98 13.50 -3.46
N ARG A 183 -25.13 13.03 -2.98
CA ARG A 183 -25.85 13.69 -1.88
C ARG A 183 -25.08 13.67 -0.56
N LEU A 184 -24.30 12.62 -0.31
CA LEU A 184 -23.54 12.45 0.94
C LEU A 184 -22.30 13.35 1.01
N GLY A 185 -21.54 13.47 -0.07
CA GLY A 185 -20.25 14.16 -0.08
C GLY A 185 -20.03 15.13 -1.24
N GLY A 186 -20.97 15.24 -2.19
CA GLY A 186 -20.84 16.07 -3.39
C GLY A 186 -19.89 15.50 -4.43
N GLN A 187 -19.65 16.30 -5.45
CA GLN A 187 -18.59 16.12 -6.45
C GLN A 187 -17.65 17.31 -6.31
N THR A 188 -16.39 17.07 -5.96
CA THR A 188 -15.38 18.10 -5.71
C THR A 188 -14.13 17.80 -6.51
N GLU A 189 -13.25 18.79 -6.68
CA GLU A 189 -11.94 18.60 -7.30
C GLU A 189 -11.14 17.43 -6.68
N TYR A 190 -11.32 17.20 -5.39
CA TYR A 190 -10.70 16.05 -4.73
C TYR A 190 -11.23 14.72 -5.27
N HIS A 191 -12.53 14.62 -5.49
CA HIS A 191 -13.13 13.40 -6.04
C HIS A 191 -12.73 13.18 -7.50
N GLU A 192 -12.70 14.24 -8.33
CA GLU A 192 -12.20 14.17 -9.72
C GLU A 192 -10.74 13.71 -9.75
N ARG A 193 -9.91 14.26 -8.87
CA ARG A 193 -8.52 13.87 -8.70
C ARG A 193 -8.38 12.38 -8.33
N GLU A 194 -9.26 11.85 -7.46
CA GLU A 194 -9.27 10.42 -7.10
C GLU A 194 -9.73 9.53 -8.26
N GLN A 195 -10.61 9.99 -9.15
CA GLN A 195 -10.95 9.27 -10.39
C GLN A 195 -9.72 9.13 -11.30
N ILE A 196 -8.97 10.21 -11.51
CA ILE A 196 -7.71 10.16 -12.28
C ILE A 196 -6.71 9.20 -11.63
N ASN A 197 -6.55 9.28 -10.30
CA ASN A 197 -5.67 8.38 -9.57
C ASN A 197 -6.09 6.90 -9.72
N ALA A 198 -7.40 6.59 -9.67
CA ALA A 198 -7.90 5.23 -9.88
C ALA A 198 -7.62 4.73 -11.31
N ALA A 199 -7.73 5.60 -12.32
CA ALA A 199 -7.37 5.27 -13.69
C ALA A 199 -5.85 5.00 -13.85
N ILE A 200 -4.99 5.79 -13.19
CA ILE A 200 -3.55 5.55 -13.14
C ILE A 200 -3.24 4.21 -12.46
N ASP A 201 -3.91 3.89 -11.37
CA ASP A 201 -3.75 2.60 -10.67
C ASP A 201 -4.19 1.43 -11.54
N ALA A 202 -5.29 1.56 -12.26
CA ALA A 202 -5.76 0.57 -13.22
C ALA A 202 -4.77 0.41 -14.40
N GLN A 203 -4.22 1.52 -14.93
CA GLN A 203 -3.17 1.47 -15.96
C GLN A 203 -1.91 0.77 -15.43
N ASN A 204 -1.46 1.07 -14.22
CA ASN A 204 -0.33 0.38 -13.61
C ASN A 204 -0.57 -1.15 -13.49
N SER A 205 -1.80 -1.56 -13.13
CA SER A 205 -2.17 -2.98 -13.11
C SER A 205 -2.15 -3.59 -14.53
N ARG A 206 -2.63 -2.87 -15.54
CA ARG A 206 -2.58 -3.30 -16.96
C ARG A 206 -1.16 -3.43 -17.49
N ASN A 207 -0.28 -2.48 -17.20
CA ASN A 207 1.13 -2.56 -17.59
C ASN A 207 1.77 -3.86 -17.09
N GLY A 208 1.39 -4.28 -15.88
CA GLY A 208 2.00 -5.41 -15.20
C GLY A 208 3.48 -5.21 -14.94
N TRP A 209 4.13 -6.23 -14.38
CA TRP A 209 5.57 -6.23 -14.19
C TRP A 209 6.16 -7.60 -14.54
N ARG A 210 7.13 -7.62 -15.44
CA ARG A 210 7.77 -8.84 -15.92
C ARG A 210 8.54 -9.54 -14.80
N VAL A 211 8.36 -10.87 -14.72
CA VAL A 211 9.00 -11.74 -13.74
C VAL A 211 10.13 -12.51 -14.38
N GLY A 212 11.32 -12.45 -13.80
CA GLY A 212 12.45 -13.31 -14.13
C GLY A 212 12.21 -14.74 -13.60
N VAL A 213 11.36 -15.50 -14.28
CA VAL A 213 10.84 -16.81 -13.82
C VAL A 213 11.95 -17.77 -13.42
N GLU A 214 13.02 -17.87 -14.22
CA GLU A 214 14.13 -18.78 -13.92
C GLU A 214 14.92 -18.33 -12.68
N PHE A 215 15.09 -17.02 -12.49
CA PHE A 215 15.68 -16.48 -11.26
C PHE A 215 14.77 -16.78 -10.06
N ALA A 216 13.47 -16.54 -10.18
CA ALA A 216 12.50 -16.79 -9.12
C ALA A 216 12.49 -18.27 -8.70
N LYS A 217 12.49 -19.21 -9.64
CA LYS A 217 12.57 -20.66 -9.37
C LYS A 217 13.85 -21.04 -8.62
N ARG A 218 15.02 -20.54 -9.08
CA ARG A 218 16.29 -20.79 -8.38
C ARG A 218 16.25 -20.23 -6.96
N ARG A 219 15.72 -19.01 -6.79
CA ARG A 219 15.63 -18.37 -5.47
C ARG A 219 14.74 -19.13 -4.51
N VAL A 220 13.59 -19.65 -4.97
CA VAL A 220 12.71 -20.51 -4.18
C VAL A 220 13.44 -21.79 -3.78
N ALA A 221 14.14 -22.45 -4.71
CA ALA A 221 14.90 -23.67 -4.41
C ALA A 221 16.02 -23.43 -3.36
N GLU A 222 16.74 -22.31 -3.45
CA GLU A 222 17.74 -21.89 -2.45
C GLU A 222 17.14 -21.70 -1.06
N GLN A 223 16.00 -20.98 -0.98
CA GLN A 223 15.32 -20.75 0.28
C GLN A 223 14.77 -22.03 0.90
N GLU A 224 14.25 -22.94 0.08
CA GLU A 224 13.80 -24.25 0.54
C GLU A 224 14.95 -25.16 0.99
N ALA A 225 16.09 -25.14 0.27
CA ALA A 225 17.30 -25.84 0.70
C ALA A 225 17.77 -25.32 2.07
N ARG A 226 17.87 -24.00 2.21
CA ARG A 226 18.26 -23.36 3.48
C ARG A 226 17.27 -23.69 4.60
N ARG A 227 15.98 -23.71 4.31
CA ARG A 227 14.94 -24.11 5.27
C ARG A 227 15.14 -25.55 5.74
N ARG A 228 15.44 -26.47 4.82
CA ARG A 228 15.71 -27.88 5.17
C ARG A 228 16.97 -28.02 6.04
N GLU A 229 18.06 -27.32 5.71
CA GLU A 229 19.28 -27.29 6.52
C GLU A 229 19.01 -26.85 7.95
N ILE A 230 18.32 -25.72 8.12
CA ILE A 230 17.98 -25.20 9.45
C ILE A 230 17.11 -26.21 10.22
N LEU A 231 16.08 -26.76 9.58
CA LEU A 231 15.21 -27.74 10.24
C LEU A 231 15.97 -29.01 10.63
N ALA A 232 16.86 -29.51 9.78
CA ALA A 232 17.70 -30.67 10.09
C ALA A 232 18.61 -30.40 11.31
N MET A 233 19.28 -29.26 11.34
CA MET A 233 20.11 -28.83 12.46
C MET A 233 19.28 -28.67 13.76
N LEU A 234 18.10 -28.06 13.67
CA LEU A 234 17.20 -27.91 14.82
C LEU A 234 16.68 -29.26 15.34
N GLN A 235 16.45 -30.23 14.47
CA GLN A 235 16.08 -31.58 14.86
C GLN A 235 17.25 -32.34 15.53
N GLU A 236 18.41 -32.32 14.90
CA GLU A 236 19.61 -33.03 15.37
C GLU A 236 20.08 -32.53 16.73
N ARG A 237 20.16 -31.19 16.89
CA ARG A 237 20.73 -30.59 18.11
C ARG A 237 19.73 -30.38 19.24
N TYR A 238 18.47 -30.09 18.89
CA TYR A 238 17.44 -29.63 19.85
C TYR A 238 16.18 -30.48 19.85
N GLY A 239 16.11 -31.55 19.05
CA GLY A 239 14.95 -32.45 18.99
C GLY A 239 13.66 -31.79 18.48
N LEU A 240 13.77 -30.69 17.70
CA LEU A 240 12.62 -29.94 17.23
C LEU A 240 11.95 -30.63 16.03
N PRO A 241 10.61 -30.55 15.89
CA PRO A 241 9.91 -31.17 14.77
C PRO A 241 10.21 -30.47 13.45
N THR A 242 10.33 -31.24 12.36
CA THR A 242 10.68 -30.76 11.01
C THR A 242 9.59 -30.92 9.98
N THR A 243 8.55 -31.72 10.26
CA THR A 243 7.48 -32.07 9.30
C THR A 243 6.38 -31.02 9.26
N GLY A 244 5.92 -30.68 8.05
CA GLY A 244 4.82 -29.76 7.80
C GLY A 244 5.26 -28.35 7.40
N LYS A 245 4.28 -27.56 6.98
CA LYS A 245 4.50 -26.18 6.47
C LYS A 245 5.10 -25.23 7.52
N ALA A 246 4.70 -25.38 8.79
CA ALA A 246 5.18 -24.54 9.87
C ALA A 246 5.33 -25.38 11.17
N PRO A 247 6.31 -26.31 11.25
CA PRO A 247 6.38 -27.30 12.31
C PRO A 247 6.48 -26.70 13.71
N LEU A 248 7.21 -25.61 13.90
CA LEU A 248 7.35 -24.92 15.19
C LEU A 248 6.10 -24.10 15.61
N ARG A 249 5.12 -23.93 14.74
CA ARG A 249 3.86 -23.22 15.05
C ARG A 249 2.74 -24.15 15.52
N THR A 250 2.89 -25.45 15.38
CA THR A 250 1.97 -26.45 15.95
C THR A 250 2.05 -26.44 17.49
N ASN A 251 1.04 -26.99 18.17
CA ASN A 251 1.09 -27.08 19.64
C ASN A 251 2.29 -27.92 20.11
N ALA A 252 2.53 -29.07 19.47
CA ALA A 252 3.69 -29.91 19.77
C ALA A 252 5.02 -29.20 19.48
N GLY A 253 5.09 -28.47 18.36
CA GLY A 253 6.29 -27.71 17.98
C GLY A 253 6.60 -26.55 18.93
N ARG A 254 5.58 -25.85 19.41
CA ARG A 254 5.76 -24.78 20.42
C ARG A 254 6.25 -25.35 21.75
N GLU A 255 5.70 -26.47 22.17
CA GLU A 255 6.12 -27.13 23.40
C GLU A 255 7.56 -27.68 23.33
N ALA A 256 7.93 -28.25 22.16
CA ALA A 256 9.30 -28.66 21.91
C ALA A 256 10.27 -27.45 21.94
N LEU A 257 9.90 -26.36 21.25
CA LEU A 257 10.70 -25.13 21.22
C LEU A 257 10.83 -24.51 22.63
N ARG A 258 9.76 -24.50 23.42
CA ARG A 258 9.79 -24.02 24.80
C ARG A 258 10.81 -24.79 25.63
N ARG A 259 10.83 -26.13 25.52
CA ARG A 259 11.82 -26.98 26.21
C ARG A 259 13.23 -26.70 25.74
N ALA A 260 13.47 -26.70 24.44
CA ALA A 260 14.79 -26.41 23.88
C ALA A 260 15.33 -25.03 24.29
N LEU A 261 14.49 -24.01 24.37
CA LEU A 261 14.89 -22.68 24.86
C LEU A 261 15.26 -22.71 26.35
N ALA A 262 14.49 -23.41 27.18
CA ALA A 262 14.78 -23.55 28.60
C ALA A 262 16.10 -24.32 28.84
N ASP A 263 16.36 -25.38 28.08
CA ASP A 263 17.60 -26.18 28.17
C ASP A 263 18.85 -25.34 27.85
N VAL A 264 18.75 -24.34 26.95
CA VAL A 264 19.85 -23.40 26.66
C VAL A 264 19.82 -22.12 27.54
N GLY A 265 18.95 -22.09 28.57
CA GLY A 265 18.89 -21.01 29.54
C GLY A 265 18.08 -19.77 29.11
N ILE A 266 17.16 -19.90 28.16
CA ILE A 266 16.20 -18.84 27.78
C ILE A 266 14.82 -19.17 28.37
N SER A 267 14.40 -18.41 29.38
CA SER A 267 13.08 -18.60 30.00
C SER A 267 11.96 -17.86 29.21
N GLU A 268 10.71 -18.33 29.33
CA GLU A 268 9.57 -17.67 28.72
C GLU A 268 9.31 -16.24 29.22
N ASP A 269 9.74 -15.94 30.43
CA ASP A 269 9.58 -14.60 31.03
C ASP A 269 10.51 -13.57 30.41
N GLU A 270 11.59 -14.00 29.78
CA GLU A 270 12.52 -13.15 29.05
C GLU A 270 11.99 -12.83 27.64
N LEU A 271 10.99 -13.58 27.15
CA LEU A 271 10.41 -13.37 25.84
C LEU A 271 9.32 -12.28 25.87
N PRO A 272 9.23 -11.46 24.82
CA PRO A 272 8.12 -10.52 24.69
C PRO A 272 6.78 -11.26 24.61
N ARG A 273 5.72 -10.64 25.12
CA ARG A 273 4.37 -11.22 25.07
C ARG A 273 3.73 -10.99 23.69
N THR A 274 2.94 -11.95 23.22
CA THR A 274 2.12 -11.76 22.02
C THR A 274 1.11 -10.63 22.26
N VAL A 275 0.75 -9.91 21.19
CA VAL A 275 -0.19 -8.78 21.27
C VAL A 275 -1.49 -9.17 20.56
N ARG A 276 -2.64 -9.01 21.24
CA ARG A 276 -3.97 -9.17 20.66
C ARG A 276 -4.79 -7.91 20.91
N ASN A 277 -5.33 -7.33 19.85
CA ASN A 277 -6.09 -6.06 19.92
C ASN A 277 -5.31 -4.91 20.60
N GLY A 278 -3.99 -4.83 20.37
CA GLY A 278 -3.11 -3.81 20.95
C GLY A 278 -2.74 -4.02 22.41
N LYS A 279 -3.19 -5.09 23.05
CA LYS A 279 -2.83 -5.44 24.43
C LYS A 279 -1.92 -6.67 24.47
N PRO A 280 -0.88 -6.68 25.30
CA PRO A 280 -0.09 -7.89 25.57
C PRO A 280 -1.02 -9.00 26.09
N THR A 281 -0.77 -10.23 25.64
CA THR A 281 -1.41 -11.43 26.18
C THR A 281 -0.45 -12.14 27.15
N ASP A 282 -0.93 -13.15 27.86
CA ASP A 282 -0.08 -13.98 28.75
C ASP A 282 0.81 -14.95 27.96
N ARG A 283 0.68 -15.02 26.61
CA ARG A 283 1.44 -15.96 25.79
C ARG A 283 2.77 -15.35 25.34
N PRO A 284 3.90 -16.07 25.49
CA PRO A 284 5.18 -15.63 24.98
C PRO A 284 5.17 -15.56 23.44
N SER A 285 5.96 -14.64 22.91
CA SER A 285 6.18 -14.48 21.47
C SER A 285 7.52 -15.11 21.09
N TYR A 286 7.48 -16.15 20.28
CA TYR A 286 8.66 -16.76 19.68
C TYR A 286 9.08 -16.08 18.37
N ALA A 287 8.80 -14.78 18.21
CA ALA A 287 9.23 -14.00 17.06
C ALA A 287 10.75 -13.78 17.09
N GLY A 288 11.38 -13.84 15.91
CA GLY A 288 12.84 -13.88 15.79
C GLY A 288 13.59 -12.76 16.50
N THR A 289 13.11 -11.51 16.43
CA THR A 289 13.74 -10.37 17.13
C THR A 289 13.72 -10.52 18.65
N GLY A 290 12.65 -11.05 19.21
CA GLY A 290 12.52 -11.29 20.66
C GLY A 290 13.44 -12.42 21.13
N LEU A 291 13.57 -13.48 20.33
CA LEU A 291 14.49 -14.59 20.62
C LEU A 291 15.96 -14.16 20.58
N ILE A 292 16.36 -13.42 19.55
CA ILE A 292 17.73 -12.89 19.42
C ILE A 292 18.07 -11.99 20.63
N GLU A 293 17.13 -11.14 21.05
CA GLU A 293 17.35 -10.26 22.20
C GLU A 293 17.49 -11.05 23.51
N ALA A 294 16.64 -12.05 23.74
CA ALA A 294 16.69 -12.91 24.91
C ALA A 294 17.97 -13.78 24.97
N ALA A 295 18.58 -14.08 23.83
CA ALA A 295 19.81 -14.83 23.71
C ALA A 295 21.10 -13.98 23.90
N LYS A 296 21.00 -12.66 23.89
CA LYS A 296 22.19 -11.78 24.07
C LYS A 296 22.89 -12.03 25.38
N GLY A 297 24.20 -12.21 25.31
CA GLY A 297 25.05 -12.47 26.48
C GLY A 297 24.90 -13.86 27.08
N LYS A 298 24.11 -14.76 26.48
CA LYS A 298 23.99 -16.17 26.87
C LYS A 298 24.98 -17.04 26.08
N SER A 299 24.89 -18.37 26.28
CA SER A 299 25.77 -19.36 25.64
C SER A 299 25.74 -19.29 24.11
N ALA A 300 26.77 -19.83 23.46
CA ALA A 300 26.80 -19.93 22.01
C ALA A 300 25.62 -20.75 21.45
N GLU A 301 25.20 -21.80 22.18
CA GLU A 301 24.05 -22.64 21.84
C GLU A 301 22.73 -21.87 21.91
N ALA A 302 22.54 -21.01 22.93
CA ALA A 302 21.37 -20.17 23.06
C ALA A 302 21.27 -19.18 21.88
N GLN A 303 22.40 -18.57 21.50
CA GLN A 303 22.46 -17.65 20.38
C GLN A 303 22.21 -18.37 19.05
N GLU A 304 22.77 -19.57 18.83
CA GLU A 304 22.56 -20.38 17.65
C GLU A 304 21.09 -20.79 17.50
N LEU A 305 20.47 -21.32 18.56
CA LEU A 305 19.05 -21.70 18.55
C LEU A 305 18.16 -20.50 18.23
N ALA A 306 18.37 -19.38 18.90
CA ALA A 306 17.61 -18.15 18.67
C ALA A 306 17.75 -17.64 17.24
N GLN A 307 18.99 -17.63 16.72
CA GLN A 307 19.30 -17.21 15.36
C GLN A 307 18.64 -18.13 14.32
N ALA A 308 18.73 -19.45 14.50
CA ALA A 308 18.14 -20.43 13.60
C ALA A 308 16.61 -20.33 13.54
N VAL A 309 15.95 -20.20 14.71
CA VAL A 309 14.49 -20.03 14.76
C VAL A 309 14.08 -18.68 14.15
N ALA A 310 14.85 -17.62 14.38
CA ALA A 310 14.61 -16.31 13.80
C ALA A 310 14.77 -16.33 12.28
N GLU A 311 15.82 -16.96 11.76
CA GLU A 311 16.07 -17.13 10.33
C GLU A 311 14.95 -17.94 9.67
N LEU A 312 14.58 -19.09 10.26
CA LEU A 312 13.48 -19.92 9.78
C LEU A 312 12.16 -19.14 9.69
N GLY A 313 11.87 -18.30 10.68
CA GLY A 313 10.71 -17.42 10.69
C GLY A 313 10.77 -16.28 9.65
N GLY A 314 11.98 -15.91 9.25
CA GLY A 314 12.26 -14.86 8.25
C GLY A 314 12.32 -15.34 6.81
N LEU A 315 12.46 -16.65 6.58
CA LEU A 315 12.42 -17.26 5.25
C LEU A 315 10.99 -17.21 4.69
N ARG A 316 10.64 -16.09 4.10
CA ARG A 316 9.38 -15.92 3.36
C ARG A 316 9.67 -16.10 1.89
N PRO A 317 8.94 -16.99 1.18
CA PRO A 317 9.14 -17.17 -0.25
C PRO A 317 8.48 -16.01 -1.03
N LEU A 318 9.10 -14.82 -1.02
CA LEU A 318 8.60 -13.68 -1.80
C LEU A 318 8.66 -14.01 -3.30
N ALA A 319 9.75 -14.66 -3.75
CA ALA A 319 9.88 -15.13 -5.12
C ALA A 319 8.75 -16.11 -5.51
N GLN A 320 8.27 -16.94 -4.57
CA GLN A 320 7.12 -17.80 -4.81
C GLN A 320 5.83 -17.00 -5.05
N GLN A 321 5.62 -15.89 -4.35
CA GLN A 321 4.46 -15.03 -4.63
C GLN A 321 4.47 -14.48 -6.06
N ALA A 322 5.63 -14.14 -6.60
CA ALA A 322 5.72 -13.72 -8.00
C ALA A 322 5.35 -14.88 -8.94
N LEU A 323 5.84 -16.10 -8.66
CA LEU A 323 5.50 -17.29 -9.46
C LEU A 323 4.02 -17.68 -9.35
N ASP A 324 3.40 -17.50 -8.19
CA ASP A 324 1.99 -17.83 -7.96
C ASP A 324 1.03 -16.93 -8.77
N TYR A 325 1.48 -15.72 -9.14
CA TYR A 325 0.65 -14.72 -9.81
C TYR A 325 1.13 -14.32 -11.20
N VAL A 326 2.23 -14.89 -11.70
CA VAL A 326 2.68 -14.62 -13.05
C VAL A 326 1.68 -15.16 -14.08
N GLN A 327 1.31 -14.30 -15.02
CA GLN A 327 0.35 -14.61 -16.08
C GLN A 327 1.08 -15.15 -17.33
N PRO A 328 0.37 -15.71 -18.33
CA PRO A 328 0.98 -16.23 -19.57
C PRO A 328 1.82 -15.23 -20.35
N ASP A 329 1.60 -13.92 -20.20
CA ASP A 329 2.42 -12.87 -20.79
C ASP A 329 3.76 -12.64 -20.04
N GLY A 330 4.06 -13.46 -19.02
CA GLY A 330 5.27 -13.37 -18.21
C GLY A 330 5.27 -12.24 -17.18
N ARG A 331 4.15 -11.57 -16.97
CA ARG A 331 4.01 -10.47 -16.02
C ARG A 331 3.09 -10.83 -14.86
N VAL A 332 3.27 -10.16 -13.74
CA VAL A 332 2.25 -10.08 -12.68
C VAL A 332 1.44 -8.80 -12.91
N HIS A 333 0.14 -8.85 -12.62
CA HIS A 333 -0.77 -7.71 -12.68
C HIS A 333 -1.32 -7.42 -11.28
N PRO A 334 -0.58 -6.65 -10.46
CA PRO A 334 -0.96 -6.45 -9.07
C PRO A 334 -2.27 -5.68 -8.95
N LYS A 335 -3.15 -6.15 -8.07
CA LYS A 335 -4.34 -5.39 -7.68
C LYS A 335 -3.94 -4.26 -6.75
N ILE A 336 -4.18 -3.02 -7.15
CA ILE A 336 -3.86 -1.82 -6.39
C ILE A 336 -5.14 -1.28 -5.74
N THR A 337 -5.09 -0.96 -4.44
CA THR A 337 -6.22 -0.39 -3.70
C THR A 337 -5.79 0.76 -2.80
N THR A 338 -6.70 1.71 -2.55
CA THR A 338 -6.52 2.86 -1.65
C THR A 338 -7.32 2.71 -0.36
N LEU A 339 -7.57 1.46 0.07
CA LEU A 339 -8.49 1.13 1.17
C LEU A 339 -7.88 1.30 2.56
N GLN A 340 -6.59 1.63 2.68
CA GLN A 340 -6.02 2.05 3.95
C GLN A 340 -6.65 3.36 4.44
N ARG A 341 -6.78 3.55 5.74
CA ARG A 341 -7.41 4.75 6.33
C ARG A 341 -6.80 6.06 5.85
N SER A 342 -5.48 6.10 5.70
CA SER A 342 -4.75 7.25 5.16
C SER A 342 -4.88 7.38 3.63
N GLY A 343 -5.50 6.43 2.95
CA GLY A 343 -5.53 6.34 1.50
C GLY A 343 -4.23 5.84 0.87
N ARG A 344 -3.21 5.46 1.67
CA ARG A 344 -2.00 4.83 1.13
C ARG A 344 -2.36 3.61 0.32
N LYS A 345 -1.67 3.44 -0.80
CA LYS A 345 -1.89 2.31 -1.70
C LYS A 345 -1.38 1.02 -1.08
N SER A 346 -2.09 -0.04 -1.30
CA SER A 346 -1.67 -1.40 -1.01
C SER A 346 -1.86 -2.27 -2.25
N THR A 347 -0.96 -3.22 -2.42
CA THR A 347 -0.98 -4.15 -3.55
C THR A 347 -1.20 -5.58 -3.04
N THR A 348 -1.94 -6.35 -3.83
CA THR A 348 -2.11 -7.79 -3.66
C THR A 348 -1.94 -8.48 -5.00
N LYS A 349 -1.68 -9.77 -5.00
CA LYS A 349 -1.52 -10.58 -6.21
C LYS A 349 -0.43 -10.09 -7.21
N PRO A 350 0.84 -9.89 -6.80
CA PRO A 350 1.44 -10.05 -5.47
C PRO A 350 1.43 -8.77 -4.64
N GLY A 351 1.76 -8.92 -3.35
CA GLY A 351 1.78 -7.81 -2.39
C GLY A 351 3.08 -7.00 -2.42
N LEU A 352 3.38 -6.28 -3.50
CA LEU A 352 4.64 -5.57 -3.76
C LEU A 352 5.03 -4.59 -2.63
N THR A 353 4.05 -3.94 -1.99
CA THR A 353 4.30 -3.01 -0.88
C THR A 353 4.87 -3.66 0.39
N THR A 354 4.95 -4.99 0.43
CA THR A 354 5.52 -5.74 1.56
C THR A 354 6.97 -6.20 1.34
N TRP A 355 7.55 -5.92 0.18
CA TRP A 355 8.91 -6.30 -0.19
C TRP A 355 9.91 -5.27 0.36
N SER A 356 10.57 -5.61 1.47
CA SER A 356 11.41 -4.68 2.24
C SER A 356 12.82 -4.56 1.67
N SER A 357 13.32 -3.32 1.62
CA SER A 357 14.71 -2.98 1.27
C SER A 357 15.66 -3.00 2.49
N ARG A 358 15.13 -3.01 3.72
CA ARG A 358 15.92 -2.87 4.95
C ARG A 358 16.70 -4.13 5.36
N ASP A 359 16.26 -5.32 4.90
CA ASP A 359 16.96 -6.58 5.14
C ASP A 359 17.69 -6.99 3.85
N PRO A 360 19.04 -6.99 3.81
CA PRO A 360 19.81 -7.33 2.61
C PRO A 360 19.44 -8.70 2.01
N ARG A 361 19.02 -9.65 2.86
CA ARG A 361 18.60 -10.99 2.43
C ARG A 361 17.28 -10.97 1.66
N LYS A 362 16.42 -9.98 1.95
CA LYS A 362 15.14 -9.76 1.27
C LYS A 362 15.28 -8.82 0.08
N LYS A 363 16.27 -7.93 0.10
CA LYS A 363 16.56 -7.04 -1.03
C LYS A 363 16.85 -7.85 -2.29
N ILE A 364 17.59 -8.97 -2.18
CA ILE A 364 17.89 -9.84 -3.32
C ILE A 364 16.63 -10.42 -3.98
N ASP A 365 15.54 -10.63 -3.21
CA ASP A 365 14.29 -11.12 -3.77
C ASP A 365 13.65 -10.13 -4.75
N LYS A 366 13.94 -8.82 -4.65
CA LYS A 366 13.51 -7.80 -5.61
C LYS A 366 14.06 -8.04 -7.01
N ALA A 367 15.20 -8.74 -7.15
CA ALA A 367 15.77 -9.10 -8.46
C ALA A 367 14.88 -10.06 -9.29
N VAL A 368 13.81 -10.59 -8.71
CA VAL A 368 12.75 -11.32 -9.42
C VAL A 368 12.06 -10.43 -10.47
N PHE A 369 11.95 -9.12 -10.21
CA PHE A 369 11.30 -8.17 -11.11
C PHE A 369 12.32 -7.52 -12.03
N ILE A 370 12.14 -7.73 -13.32
CA ILE A 370 13.04 -7.30 -14.41
C ILE A 370 12.31 -6.30 -15.32
N PRO A 371 13.02 -5.59 -16.22
CA PRO A 371 12.39 -4.71 -17.19
C PRO A 371 11.32 -5.41 -18.01
N ASN A 372 10.26 -4.69 -18.35
CA ASN A 372 9.14 -5.23 -19.13
C ASN A 372 9.57 -5.63 -20.55
N GLU A 373 10.55 -4.91 -21.13
CA GLU A 373 11.14 -5.21 -22.43
C GLU A 373 12.67 -5.27 -22.28
N ASP A 374 13.33 -5.97 -23.20
CA ASP A 374 14.79 -6.25 -23.10
C ASP A 374 15.66 -4.99 -23.29
N ASP A 375 15.14 -3.98 -23.99
CA ASP A 375 15.76 -2.67 -24.23
C ASP A 375 15.50 -1.65 -23.09
N GLN A 376 14.78 -2.04 -22.06
CA GLN A 376 14.43 -1.17 -20.92
C GLN A 376 15.37 -1.35 -19.72
N ALA A 377 15.26 -0.42 -18.78
CA ALA A 377 15.88 -0.48 -17.46
C ALA A 377 14.85 -0.15 -16.37
N ILE A 378 15.01 -0.74 -15.19
CA ILE A 378 14.25 -0.34 -14.01
C ILE A 378 14.86 0.93 -13.40
N VAL A 379 14.02 1.93 -13.14
CA VAL A 379 14.42 3.16 -12.45
C VAL A 379 13.44 3.42 -11.32
N GLU A 380 13.96 3.60 -10.10
CA GLU A 380 13.16 3.94 -8.90
C GLU A 380 13.30 5.42 -8.58
N PHE A 381 12.18 6.07 -8.30
CA PHE A 381 12.08 7.46 -7.87
C PHE A 381 11.45 7.50 -6.48
N ASP A 382 12.18 8.00 -5.47
CA ASP A 382 11.74 7.98 -4.08
C ASP A 382 11.75 9.39 -3.47
N TYR A 383 10.67 9.75 -2.75
CA TYR A 383 10.61 11.03 -2.05
C TYR A 383 11.45 11.03 -0.79
N SER A 384 12.39 11.98 -0.71
CA SER A 384 13.28 12.09 0.44
C SER A 384 12.55 12.55 1.69
N GLN A 385 12.37 11.67 2.68
CA GLN A 385 11.81 11.97 4.00
C GLN A 385 10.39 12.58 3.95
N ALA A 386 9.54 12.15 3.03
CA ALA A 386 8.24 12.75 2.75
C ALA A 386 7.37 12.92 4.01
N ASP A 387 7.21 11.90 4.83
CA ASP A 387 6.39 11.95 6.06
C ASP A 387 6.85 13.07 7.02
N ALA A 388 8.15 13.27 7.18
CA ALA A 388 8.68 14.31 8.07
C ALA A 388 8.54 15.71 7.45
N ARG A 389 8.66 15.83 6.13
CA ARG A 389 8.41 17.09 5.41
C ARG A 389 6.94 17.49 5.48
N ILE A 390 6.00 16.55 5.43
CA ILE A 390 4.57 16.81 5.67
C ILE A 390 4.34 17.37 7.08
N VAL A 391 5.01 16.81 8.10
CA VAL A 391 4.93 17.36 9.47
C VAL A 391 5.48 18.78 9.55
N ALA A 392 6.59 19.09 8.86
CA ALA A 392 7.13 20.44 8.77
C ALA A 392 6.13 21.39 8.12
N ALA A 393 5.55 20.99 6.98
CA ALA A 393 4.58 21.80 6.25
C ALA A 393 3.33 22.12 7.10
N TYR A 394 2.72 21.12 7.73
CA TYR A 394 1.53 21.33 8.58
C TYR A 394 1.82 22.11 9.87
N SER A 395 3.00 21.91 10.48
CA SER A 395 3.33 22.54 11.75
C SER A 395 3.79 24.00 11.59
N GLY A 396 4.36 24.34 10.43
CA GLY A 396 5.02 25.62 10.19
C GLY A 396 6.24 25.84 11.11
N ASP A 397 6.90 24.75 11.56
CA ASP A 397 8.05 24.83 12.46
C ASP A 397 9.34 24.98 11.68
N GLU A 398 9.84 26.21 11.61
CA GLU A 398 11.06 26.57 10.88
C GLU A 398 12.30 25.84 11.40
N GLU A 399 12.40 25.64 12.72
CA GLU A 399 13.53 24.89 13.31
C GLU A 399 13.47 23.41 12.90
N PHE A 400 12.26 22.83 12.83
CA PHE A 400 12.09 21.48 12.33
C PHE A 400 12.41 21.38 10.84
N ALA A 401 12.06 22.39 10.05
CA ALA A 401 12.31 22.45 8.61
C ALA A 401 13.80 22.57 8.25
N LYS A 402 14.66 23.15 9.11
CA LYS A 402 16.11 23.20 8.90
C LYS A 402 16.77 21.84 8.70
N ARG A 403 16.11 20.77 9.18
CA ARG A 403 16.55 19.38 8.99
C ARG A 403 16.54 18.93 7.53
N PHE A 404 15.83 19.65 6.67
CA PHE A 404 15.64 19.35 5.26
C PHE A 404 16.38 20.32 4.33
N ALA A 405 17.18 21.22 4.89
CA ALA A 405 18.02 22.13 4.09
C ALA A 405 19.03 21.33 3.23
N PRO A 406 19.42 21.83 2.06
CA PRO A 406 20.43 21.17 1.23
C PRO A 406 21.69 20.83 2.02
N GLY A 407 22.17 19.59 1.95
CA GLY A 407 23.34 19.11 2.70
C GLY A 407 23.12 18.84 4.19
N ALA A 408 21.92 19.08 4.73
CA ALA A 408 21.61 18.80 6.13
C ALA A 408 21.40 17.29 6.37
N ASP A 409 22.00 16.80 7.46
CA ASP A 409 21.71 15.46 7.98
C ASP A 409 20.69 15.56 9.13
N ALA A 410 19.43 15.28 8.83
CA ALA A 410 18.33 15.37 9.78
C ALA A 410 18.54 14.54 11.06
N HIS A 411 19.23 13.41 10.96
CA HIS A 411 19.50 12.54 12.09
C HIS A 411 20.64 13.07 12.94
N LEU A 412 21.65 13.66 12.32
CA LEU A 412 22.78 14.28 13.03
C LEU A 412 22.33 15.56 13.74
N ILE A 413 21.53 16.41 13.08
CA ILE A 413 20.91 17.58 13.71
C ILE A 413 20.12 17.17 14.95
N THR A 414 19.32 16.11 14.83
CA THR A 414 18.57 15.57 15.97
C THR A 414 19.51 15.08 17.08
N ALA A 415 20.59 14.40 16.74
CA ALA A 415 21.57 13.95 17.74
C ALA A 415 22.17 15.13 18.53
N TYR A 416 22.52 16.21 17.85
CA TYR A 416 23.03 17.43 18.50
C TYR A 416 21.99 18.09 19.41
N ILE A 417 20.73 18.16 19.00
CA ILE A 417 19.64 18.69 19.82
C ILE A 417 19.43 17.85 21.10
N VAL A 418 19.46 16.54 20.97
CA VAL A 418 19.13 15.64 22.10
C VAL A 418 20.26 15.47 23.09
N TRP A 419 21.48 15.29 22.60
CA TRP A 419 22.62 14.98 23.47
C TRP A 419 23.65 16.11 23.58
N GLY A 420 23.61 17.08 22.69
CA GLY A 420 24.56 18.17 22.63
C GLY A 420 25.82 17.81 21.83
N GLU A 421 26.42 18.81 21.20
CA GLU A 421 27.59 18.62 20.32
C GLU A 421 28.79 18.03 21.06
N GLY A 422 29.04 18.44 22.32
CA GLY A 422 30.15 17.93 23.13
C GLY A 422 30.07 16.43 23.40
N VAL A 423 28.84 15.86 23.49
CA VAL A 423 28.61 14.41 23.68
C VAL A 423 28.69 13.66 22.35
N VAL A 424 28.03 14.18 21.31
CA VAL A 424 27.97 13.57 19.98
C VAL A 424 29.34 13.60 19.29
N GLY A 425 30.08 14.69 19.43
CA GLY A 425 31.36 14.92 18.75
C GLY A 425 31.19 15.29 17.27
N ARG A 426 32.32 15.49 16.60
CA ARG A 426 32.43 15.80 15.16
C ARG A 426 33.45 14.86 14.51
N GLU A 427 33.13 13.56 14.50
CA GLU A 427 33.99 12.52 13.93
C GLU A 427 33.46 12.15 12.53
N PHE A 428 34.25 12.45 11.48
CA PHE A 428 33.87 12.18 10.10
C PHE A 428 35.03 11.56 9.32
N ASP A 429 34.74 10.74 8.34
CA ASP A 429 35.72 10.24 7.38
C ASP A 429 36.06 11.30 6.32
N LYS A 430 36.99 10.97 5.41
CA LYS A 430 37.42 11.83 4.32
C LYS A 430 36.31 12.27 3.35
N ASN A 431 35.19 11.54 3.35
CA ASN A 431 34.02 11.78 2.51
C ASN A 431 32.91 12.52 3.27
N GLY A 432 33.17 12.98 4.53
CA GLY A 432 32.19 13.67 5.37
C GLY A 432 31.15 12.73 6.02
N LYS A 433 31.33 11.42 5.97
CA LYS A 433 30.43 10.46 6.61
C LYS A 433 30.75 10.35 8.12
N PRO A 434 29.72 10.43 8.99
CA PRO A 434 29.91 10.29 10.44
C PRO A 434 30.55 8.96 10.83
N THR A 435 31.53 9.02 11.73
CA THR A 435 32.24 7.86 12.30
C THR A 435 32.21 7.89 13.83
N GLY A 436 32.70 6.86 14.50
CA GLY A 436 32.87 6.81 15.95
C GLY A 436 31.60 7.20 16.74
N ARG A 437 31.75 8.12 17.70
CA ARG A 437 30.64 8.60 18.55
C ARG A 437 29.57 9.32 17.72
N THR A 438 29.98 10.11 16.73
CA THR A 438 29.05 10.84 15.86
C THR A 438 28.12 9.88 15.12
N ALA A 439 28.66 8.80 14.54
CA ALA A 439 27.86 7.76 13.89
C ALA A 439 26.92 7.05 14.87
N HIS A 440 27.40 6.74 16.09
CA HIS A 440 26.59 6.09 17.12
C HIS A 440 25.35 6.93 17.49
N TYR A 441 25.53 8.19 17.86
CA TYR A 441 24.41 9.07 18.24
C TYR A 441 23.49 9.41 17.07
N ARG A 442 24.05 9.55 15.87
CA ARG A 442 23.27 9.70 14.64
C ARG A 442 22.35 8.49 14.43
N GLN A 443 22.84 7.26 14.64
CA GLN A 443 22.05 6.05 14.49
C GLN A 443 20.95 5.95 15.57
N LEU A 444 21.24 6.33 16.81
CA LEU A 444 20.24 6.43 17.88
C LEU A 444 19.14 7.43 17.56
N ALA A 445 19.50 8.58 16.98
CA ALA A 445 18.53 9.56 16.52
C ALA A 445 17.70 9.02 15.35
N LYS A 446 18.32 8.36 14.38
CA LYS A 446 17.62 7.74 13.23
C LYS A 446 16.54 6.75 13.70
N ALA A 447 16.85 5.89 14.65
CA ALA A 447 15.93 4.88 15.18
C ALA A 447 14.68 5.48 15.85
N GLN A 448 14.75 6.72 16.35
CA GLN A 448 13.66 7.36 17.10
C GLN A 448 12.91 8.44 16.31
N ASN A 449 13.56 9.08 15.33
CA ASN A 449 13.01 10.22 14.59
C ASN A 449 11.68 9.95 13.91
N HIS A 450 11.58 8.82 13.21
CA HIS A 450 10.37 8.47 12.46
C HIS A 450 9.16 8.27 13.39
N ALA A 451 9.34 7.52 14.46
CA ALA A 451 8.28 7.25 15.41
C ALA A 451 7.88 8.50 16.22
N PHE A 452 8.83 9.41 16.49
CA PHE A 452 8.53 10.70 17.12
C PHE A 452 7.62 11.58 16.27
N ALA A 453 7.83 11.62 14.95
CA ALA A 453 6.97 12.38 14.04
C ALA A 453 5.50 11.93 14.15
N TYR A 454 5.26 10.66 14.43
CA TYR A 454 3.92 10.07 14.64
C TYR A 454 3.49 10.00 16.11
N ASN A 455 4.10 10.82 16.96
CA ASN A 455 3.72 10.95 18.36
C ASN A 455 3.87 9.66 19.18
N ALA A 456 4.85 8.78 18.83
CA ALA A 456 5.17 7.63 19.65
C ALA A 456 5.72 8.09 21.03
N GLY A 457 5.22 7.48 22.08
CA GLY A 457 5.69 7.77 23.44
C GLY A 457 7.06 7.14 23.74
N PRO A 458 7.74 7.59 24.83
CA PRO A 458 9.10 7.14 25.19
C PRO A 458 9.24 5.62 25.30
N LYS A 459 8.25 4.91 25.83
CA LYS A 459 8.26 3.44 25.95
C LYS A 459 8.34 2.76 24.57
N THR A 460 7.59 3.27 23.59
CA THR A 460 7.59 2.74 22.22
C THR A 460 8.92 3.03 21.53
N LEU A 461 9.45 4.26 21.71
CA LEU A 461 10.74 4.66 21.15
C LEU A 461 11.89 3.82 21.73
N ALA A 462 11.91 3.61 23.04
CA ALA A 462 12.91 2.81 23.73
C ALA A 462 12.92 1.35 23.19
N LYS A 463 11.74 0.75 23.08
CA LYS A 463 11.60 -0.60 22.51
C LYS A 463 12.09 -0.68 21.06
N ASN A 464 11.72 0.29 20.22
CA ASN A 464 12.08 0.29 18.79
C ASN A 464 13.57 0.53 18.56
N ALA A 465 14.20 1.35 19.41
CA ALA A 465 15.61 1.70 19.30
C ALA A 465 16.53 0.74 20.08
N GLY A 466 15.97 -0.17 20.91
CA GLY A 466 16.75 -1.07 21.76
C GLY A 466 17.56 -0.34 22.83
N VAL A 467 17.01 0.77 23.39
CA VAL A 467 17.71 1.62 24.38
C VAL A 467 16.92 1.71 25.69
N PRO A 468 17.56 2.06 26.81
CA PRO A 468 16.87 2.33 28.08
C PRO A 468 15.79 3.41 27.94
N LEU A 469 14.76 3.32 28.78
CA LEU A 469 13.61 4.24 28.75
C LEU A 469 14.05 5.71 28.95
N GLU A 470 15.02 5.94 29.82
CA GLU A 470 15.55 7.26 30.16
C GLU A 470 16.17 7.95 28.93
N VAL A 471 16.82 7.18 28.05
CA VAL A 471 17.40 7.70 26.79
C VAL A 471 16.29 8.21 25.87
N SER A 472 15.21 7.44 25.73
CA SER A 472 14.07 7.85 24.89
C SER A 472 13.22 8.93 25.57
N GLN A 473 13.14 8.95 26.89
CA GLN A 473 12.47 10.05 27.60
C GLN A 473 13.22 11.37 27.35
N ARG A 474 14.54 11.38 27.52
CA ARG A 474 15.38 12.55 27.19
C ARG A 474 15.21 12.98 25.75
N PHE A 475 15.19 12.02 24.81
CA PHE A 475 14.94 12.30 23.39
C PHE A 475 13.62 13.05 23.20
N VAL A 476 12.50 12.55 23.71
CA VAL A 476 11.19 13.17 23.57
C VAL A 476 11.16 14.56 24.21
N ASP A 477 11.74 14.72 25.40
CA ASP A 477 11.72 16.00 26.12
C ASP A 477 12.52 17.09 25.37
N GLN A 478 13.69 16.75 24.83
CA GLN A 478 14.49 17.69 24.06
C GLN A 478 13.84 18.05 22.71
N MET A 479 13.28 17.05 22.03
CA MET A 479 12.56 17.27 20.76
C MET A 479 11.32 18.17 20.94
N ARG A 480 10.55 17.97 22.01
CA ARG A 480 9.39 18.83 22.34
C ARG A 480 9.79 20.27 22.68
N ARG A 481 10.94 20.45 23.33
CA ARG A 481 11.47 21.79 23.63
C ARG A 481 11.96 22.49 22.38
N ALA A 482 12.63 21.77 21.47
CA ALA A 482 13.16 22.31 20.24
C ALA A 482 12.05 22.65 19.23
N TYR A 483 11.04 21.78 19.10
CA TYR A 483 10.03 21.87 18.04
C TYR A 483 8.63 22.19 18.58
N ARG A 484 8.49 23.38 19.14
CA ARG A 484 7.24 23.80 19.84
C ARG A 484 6.04 23.94 18.89
N ARG A 485 6.25 24.33 17.63
CA ARG A 485 5.16 24.44 16.65
C ARG A 485 4.68 23.03 16.21
N VAL A 486 5.60 22.05 16.09
CA VAL A 486 5.23 20.63 15.87
C VAL A 486 4.32 20.11 16.99
N GLU A 487 4.68 20.35 18.26
CA GLU A 487 3.87 19.90 19.38
C GLU A 487 2.48 20.58 19.44
N ARG A 488 2.41 21.88 19.12
CA ARG A 488 1.11 22.59 18.99
C ARG A 488 0.26 22.03 17.85
N TRP A 489 0.88 21.71 16.70
CA TRP A 489 0.18 21.08 15.60
C TRP A 489 -0.33 19.67 15.98
N LYS A 490 0.49 18.84 16.62
CA LYS A 490 0.07 17.52 17.14
C LYS A 490 -1.13 17.64 18.08
N ALA A 491 -1.13 18.61 18.99
CA ALA A 491 -2.24 18.84 19.90
C ALA A 491 -3.53 19.20 19.13
N ARG A 492 -3.45 20.03 18.08
CA ARG A 492 -4.60 20.33 17.21
C ARG A 492 -5.10 19.08 16.48
N ALA A 493 -4.20 18.28 15.89
CA ALA A 493 -4.54 17.05 15.20
C ALA A 493 -5.23 16.03 16.13
N ILE A 494 -4.73 15.86 17.36
CA ILE A 494 -5.36 15.03 18.39
C ILE A 494 -6.76 15.55 18.74
N ASN A 495 -6.92 16.86 18.90
CA ASN A 495 -8.23 17.43 19.23
C ASN A 495 -9.25 17.26 18.10
N GLN A 496 -8.83 17.37 16.83
CA GLN A 496 -9.70 17.05 15.69
C GLN A 496 -10.05 15.55 15.68
N ALA A 497 -9.10 14.67 15.96
CA ALA A 497 -9.28 13.22 15.99
C ALA A 497 -10.36 12.76 17.01
N LYS A 498 -10.63 13.54 18.07
CA LYS A 498 -11.71 13.27 19.03
C LYS A 498 -13.12 13.30 18.39
N ARG A 499 -13.27 13.85 17.20
CA ARG A 499 -14.52 13.80 16.41
C ARG A 499 -14.74 12.44 15.73
N GLY A 500 -13.82 11.48 15.92
CA GLY A 500 -13.83 10.17 15.25
C GLY A 500 -13.21 10.18 13.87
N PHE A 501 -12.73 11.31 13.38
CA PHE A 501 -12.03 11.43 12.08
C PHE A 501 -11.12 12.67 12.03
N VAL A 502 -10.18 12.66 11.10
CA VAL A 502 -9.42 13.83 10.64
C VAL A 502 -9.62 14.03 9.15
N VAL A 503 -9.42 15.27 8.66
CA VAL A 503 -9.51 15.60 7.24
C VAL A 503 -8.17 16.14 6.77
N GLY A 504 -7.58 15.49 5.77
CA GLY A 504 -6.34 15.94 5.14
C GLY A 504 -6.54 17.24 4.34
N SER A 505 -5.48 17.95 4.02
CA SER A 505 -5.54 19.23 3.30
C SER A 505 -6.24 19.12 1.94
N TRP A 506 -6.09 17.98 1.26
CA TRP A 506 -6.75 17.71 -0.02
C TRP A 506 -8.23 17.36 0.11
N GLY A 507 -8.76 17.10 1.31
CA GLY A 507 -10.17 16.82 1.55
C GLY A 507 -10.48 15.38 1.98
N ARG A 508 -9.51 14.44 2.00
CA ARG A 508 -9.75 13.07 2.43
C ARG A 508 -10.17 12.98 3.89
N ARG A 509 -11.34 12.39 4.13
CA ARG A 509 -11.83 12.09 5.48
C ARG A 509 -11.28 10.74 5.94
N MET A 510 -10.55 10.75 7.05
CA MET A 510 -9.85 9.58 7.59
C MET A 510 -10.39 9.22 8.97
N PRO A 511 -11.02 8.06 9.14
CA PRO A 511 -11.59 7.64 10.43
C PRO A 511 -10.49 7.36 11.47
N VAL A 512 -10.75 7.75 12.71
CA VAL A 512 -9.89 7.53 13.88
C VAL A 512 -10.56 6.57 14.84
N ASP A 513 -9.82 5.60 15.38
CA ASP A 513 -10.33 4.68 16.38
C ASP A 513 -10.49 5.38 17.72
N GLU A 514 -11.59 5.10 18.43
CA GLU A 514 -11.78 5.53 19.80
C GLU A 514 -10.63 5.08 20.71
N GLY A 515 -10.09 6.00 21.50
CA GLY A 515 -8.94 5.76 22.37
C GLY A 515 -7.59 5.73 21.67
N LYS A 516 -7.52 6.00 20.35
CA LYS A 516 -6.27 6.09 19.59
C LYS A 516 -5.99 7.46 19.00
N GLU A 517 -6.74 8.47 19.39
CA GLU A 517 -6.66 9.84 18.89
C GLU A 517 -5.25 10.41 19.03
N PHE A 518 -4.57 10.07 20.13
CA PHE A 518 -3.22 10.53 20.44
C PHE A 518 -2.17 10.09 19.41
N THR A 519 -2.29 8.87 18.90
CA THR A 519 -1.32 8.31 17.92
C THR A 519 -1.83 8.45 16.49
N GLN A 520 -3.10 8.15 16.23
CA GLN A 520 -3.66 8.16 14.88
C GLN A 520 -3.90 9.58 14.35
N GLY A 521 -4.24 10.55 15.20
CA GLY A 521 -4.49 11.92 14.77
C GLY A 521 -3.32 12.47 13.96
N PRO A 522 -2.13 12.66 14.54
CA PRO A 522 -0.95 13.16 13.81
C PRO A 522 -0.47 12.21 12.70
N ALA A 523 -0.51 10.89 12.93
CA ALA A 523 0.01 9.91 11.98
C ALA A 523 -0.78 9.90 10.66
N LEU A 524 -2.11 10.01 10.72
CA LEU A 524 -2.94 10.04 9.52
C LEU A 524 -2.66 11.24 8.63
N TYR A 525 -2.38 12.41 9.20
CA TYR A 525 -1.95 13.59 8.42
C TYR A 525 -0.65 13.34 7.67
N GLY A 526 0.39 12.80 8.34
CA GLY A 526 1.67 12.49 7.73
C GLY A 526 1.53 11.47 6.60
N GLN A 527 0.87 10.34 6.89
CA GLN A 527 0.69 9.27 5.92
C GLN A 527 -0.17 9.68 4.72
N ASN A 528 -1.26 10.42 4.95
CA ASN A 528 -2.10 10.93 3.89
C ASN A 528 -1.36 11.98 3.06
N GLY A 529 -0.73 12.96 3.69
CA GLY A 529 0.00 14.01 2.97
C GLY A 529 1.08 13.44 2.04
N THR A 530 1.86 12.46 2.49
CA THR A 530 2.83 11.76 1.63
C THR A 530 2.14 11.10 0.43
N ARG A 531 1.05 10.38 0.67
CA ARG A 531 0.26 9.77 -0.41
C ARG A 531 -0.23 10.81 -1.41
N GLU A 532 -0.74 11.93 -0.93
CA GLU A 532 -1.29 12.98 -1.78
C GLU A 532 -0.22 13.65 -2.64
N ILE A 533 0.97 13.86 -2.10
CA ILE A 533 2.12 14.38 -2.87
C ILE A 533 2.51 13.41 -4.01
N VAL A 534 2.53 12.09 -3.74
CA VAL A 534 2.78 11.07 -4.77
C VAL A 534 1.73 11.12 -5.87
N VAL A 535 0.44 11.20 -5.51
CA VAL A 535 -0.67 11.27 -6.46
C VAL A 535 -0.62 12.55 -7.30
N ASP A 536 -0.31 13.70 -6.70
CA ASP A 536 -0.13 14.95 -7.43
C ASP A 536 1.02 14.85 -8.45
N GLY A 537 2.12 14.20 -8.07
CA GLY A 537 3.24 13.92 -8.98
C GLY A 537 2.82 13.06 -10.17
N LEU A 538 2.08 11.98 -9.92
CA LEU A 538 1.56 11.08 -10.97
C LEU A 538 0.57 11.79 -11.91
N ILE A 539 -0.33 12.60 -11.38
CA ILE A 539 -1.30 13.35 -12.20
C ILE A 539 -0.58 14.41 -13.05
N ARG A 540 0.41 15.13 -12.49
CA ARG A 540 1.23 16.06 -13.27
C ARG A 540 1.97 15.34 -14.40
N LEU A 541 2.53 14.17 -14.11
CA LEU A 541 3.23 13.34 -15.08
C LEU A 541 2.28 12.87 -16.19
N ALA A 542 1.11 12.33 -15.84
CA ALA A 542 0.10 11.87 -16.80
C ALA A 542 -0.38 13.01 -17.71
N ARG A 543 -0.56 14.22 -17.16
CA ARG A 543 -0.95 15.41 -17.93
C ARG A 543 0.18 15.97 -18.80
N ARG A 544 1.43 15.78 -18.40
CA ARG A 544 2.61 16.25 -19.13
C ARG A 544 2.96 15.34 -20.29
N ASP A 545 2.99 14.04 -20.05
CA ASP A 545 3.14 13.01 -21.07
C ASP A 545 2.51 11.70 -20.56
N ILE A 546 1.34 11.38 -21.07
CA ILE A 546 0.55 10.21 -20.66
C ILE A 546 1.31 8.89 -20.87
N ARG A 547 2.24 8.83 -21.84
CA ARG A 547 3.04 7.65 -22.14
C ARG A 547 3.89 7.23 -20.93
N ALA A 548 4.30 8.17 -20.08
CA ALA A 548 5.05 7.85 -18.86
C ALA A 548 4.29 6.86 -17.96
N ILE A 549 2.96 6.92 -17.94
CA ILE A 549 2.16 6.03 -17.11
C ILE A 549 2.15 4.60 -17.65
N THR A 550 2.39 4.39 -18.96
CA THR A 550 2.52 3.04 -19.54
C THR A 550 3.83 2.34 -19.13
N TYR A 551 4.82 3.10 -18.65
CA TYR A 551 6.06 2.57 -18.10
C TYR A 551 6.04 2.36 -16.58
N LEU A 552 5.00 2.83 -15.88
CA LEU A 552 4.86 2.66 -14.43
C LEU A 552 4.57 1.19 -14.10
N VAL A 553 5.46 0.52 -13.35
CA VAL A 553 5.33 -0.91 -13.00
C VAL A 553 5.01 -1.14 -11.52
N ALA A 554 5.38 -0.22 -10.64
CA ALA A 554 4.99 -0.31 -9.23
C ALA A 554 4.92 1.05 -8.52
N GLN A 555 4.09 1.08 -7.48
CA GLN A 555 3.95 2.17 -6.52
C GLN A 555 4.14 1.59 -5.12
N VAL A 556 5.26 1.91 -4.48
CA VAL A 556 5.66 1.30 -3.20
C VAL A 556 5.90 2.39 -2.16
N HIS A 557 4.93 2.62 -1.29
CA HIS A 557 4.92 3.70 -0.29
C HIS A 557 5.00 5.10 -0.93
N ASP A 558 6.17 5.72 -0.88
CA ASP A 558 6.52 7.01 -1.45
C ASP A 558 7.43 6.89 -2.69
N ALA A 559 7.74 5.67 -3.11
CA ALA A 559 8.52 5.38 -4.31
C ALA A 559 7.64 4.98 -5.51
N LEU A 560 8.04 5.42 -6.70
CA LEU A 560 7.51 5.02 -8.00
C LEU A 560 8.59 4.27 -8.78
N VAL A 561 8.23 3.13 -9.36
CA VAL A 561 9.16 2.30 -10.14
C VAL A 561 8.69 2.24 -11.58
N PHE A 562 9.59 2.54 -12.48
CA PHE A 562 9.33 2.54 -13.92
C PHE A 562 10.24 1.56 -14.65
N SER A 563 9.74 0.99 -15.75
CA SER A 563 10.52 0.25 -16.74
C SER A 563 10.67 1.13 -17.98
N LEU A 564 11.81 1.82 -18.09
CA LEU A 564 12.02 2.88 -19.09
C LEU A 564 12.93 2.41 -20.23
N PRO A 565 12.67 2.82 -21.51
CA PRO A 565 13.59 2.60 -22.61
C PRO A 565 14.98 3.17 -22.33
N ARG A 566 16.04 2.36 -22.57
CA ARG A 566 17.42 2.76 -22.23
C ARG A 566 17.92 3.94 -23.06
N ASP A 567 17.49 4.03 -24.30
CA ASP A 567 17.83 5.10 -25.24
C ASP A 567 17.06 6.40 -24.99
N GLU A 568 15.99 6.36 -24.20
CA GLU A 568 15.18 7.52 -23.84
C GLU A 568 15.36 7.95 -22.35
N LEU A 569 16.31 7.40 -21.61
CA LEU A 569 16.51 7.72 -20.19
C LEU A 569 16.80 9.23 -19.98
N ASP A 570 17.55 9.85 -20.89
CA ASP A 570 17.85 11.29 -20.84
C ASP A 570 16.61 12.18 -20.99
N TYR A 571 15.52 11.65 -21.56
CA TYR A 571 14.22 12.31 -21.63
C TYR A 571 13.36 11.99 -20.41
N TRP A 572 13.18 10.71 -20.10
CA TRP A 572 12.22 10.26 -19.09
C TRP A 572 12.64 10.59 -17.66
N VAL A 573 13.91 10.39 -17.32
CA VAL A 573 14.39 10.58 -15.95
C VAL A 573 14.24 12.03 -15.48
N PRO A 574 14.67 13.05 -16.24
CA PRO A 574 14.43 14.44 -15.87
C PRO A 574 12.94 14.80 -15.80
N LEU A 575 12.13 14.35 -16.76
CA LEU A 575 10.70 14.63 -16.83
C LEU A 575 9.96 14.08 -15.60
N ILE A 576 10.17 12.81 -15.26
CA ILE A 576 9.52 12.16 -14.11
C ILE A 576 9.96 12.87 -12.82
N ARG A 577 11.25 13.13 -12.64
CA ARG A 577 11.79 13.85 -11.49
C ARG A 577 11.20 15.26 -11.35
N GLU A 578 11.08 16.00 -12.43
CA GLU A 578 10.46 17.32 -12.46
C GLU A 578 8.99 17.24 -12.03
N CYS A 579 8.21 16.33 -12.62
CA CYS A 579 6.79 16.17 -12.31
C CYS A 579 6.54 15.71 -10.86
N MET A 580 7.42 14.89 -10.29
CA MET A 580 7.31 14.46 -8.91
C MET A 580 7.76 15.54 -7.93
N THR A 581 8.86 16.27 -8.19
CA THR A 581 9.37 17.33 -7.29
C THR A 581 8.34 18.45 -7.15
N THR A 582 8.09 18.89 -5.90
CA THR A 582 7.10 19.95 -5.64
C THR A 582 7.45 20.72 -4.38
N VAL A 583 6.94 21.95 -4.28
CA VAL A 583 6.84 22.72 -3.04
C VAL A 583 5.38 22.73 -2.63
N TRP A 584 5.07 22.32 -1.42
CA TRP A 584 3.71 22.22 -0.94
C TRP A 584 3.55 22.82 0.46
N GLN A 585 2.36 23.40 0.69
CA GLN A 585 1.87 23.82 2.01
C GLN A 585 0.38 23.50 2.14
N PRO A 586 -0.18 23.42 3.36
CA PRO A 586 -1.63 23.23 3.57
C PRO A 586 -2.45 24.28 2.83
N PHE A 587 -3.54 23.85 2.16
CA PHE A 587 -4.36 24.71 1.29
C PHE A 587 -5.17 25.77 2.06
N ASP A 588 -5.32 25.61 3.37
CA ASP A 588 -5.95 26.61 4.25
C ASP A 588 -5.02 27.77 4.61
N GLY A 589 -3.82 27.80 4.02
CA GLY A 589 -2.78 28.80 4.29
C GLY A 589 -2.09 28.63 5.65
N SER A 590 -2.43 27.60 6.42
CA SER A 590 -1.70 27.25 7.64
C SER A 590 -0.33 26.63 7.35
N GLY A 591 0.53 26.58 8.36
CA GLY A 591 1.83 25.95 8.20
C GLY A 591 2.82 26.76 7.37
N MET A 592 3.63 26.07 6.52
CA MET A 592 4.66 26.71 5.69
C MET A 592 4.90 25.89 4.40
N PRO A 593 5.40 26.53 3.32
CA PRO A 593 5.84 25.80 2.14
C PRO A 593 7.09 24.96 2.46
N VAL A 594 7.06 23.70 1.98
CA VAL A 594 8.19 22.77 2.12
C VAL A 594 8.41 22.09 0.78
N GLU A 595 9.68 21.99 0.38
CA GLU A 595 10.08 21.26 -0.82
C GLU A 595 10.04 19.74 -0.57
N PHE A 596 9.59 18.98 -1.58
CA PHE A 596 9.58 17.53 -1.63
C PHE A 596 10.45 17.05 -2.79
N PRO A 597 11.77 16.96 -2.58
CA PRO A 597 12.68 16.48 -3.61
C PRO A 597 12.61 14.97 -3.78
N VAL A 598 12.96 14.52 -4.98
CA VAL A 598 12.96 13.12 -5.39
C VAL A 598 14.40 12.65 -5.63
N SER A 599 14.76 11.55 -5.00
CA SER A 599 15.96 10.78 -5.30
C SER A 599 15.68 9.82 -6.46
N VAL A 600 16.65 9.67 -7.34
CA VAL A 600 16.54 8.79 -8.52
C VAL A 600 17.59 7.69 -8.41
N GLY A 601 17.20 6.41 -8.57
CA GLY A 601 18.06 5.26 -8.63
C GLY A 601 18.87 5.16 -9.91
N GLU A 602 20.00 4.49 -9.83
CA GLU A 602 20.72 4.11 -11.02
C GLU A 602 19.87 3.14 -11.86
N PRO A 603 19.83 3.34 -13.20
CA PRO A 603 19.09 2.41 -14.05
C PRO A 603 19.60 0.98 -13.92
N GLY A 604 18.75 0.07 -13.43
CA GLY A 604 19.10 -1.30 -13.10
C GLY A 604 18.59 -2.35 -14.09
N ALA A 605 19.22 -3.51 -14.09
CA ALA A 605 18.75 -4.69 -14.83
C ALA A 605 17.58 -5.41 -14.11
N ASN A 606 17.29 -5.05 -12.88
CA ASN A 606 16.21 -5.55 -12.06
C ASN A 606 15.90 -4.56 -10.94
N TRP A 607 14.84 -4.82 -10.16
CA TRP A 607 14.45 -3.92 -9.07
C TRP A 607 15.48 -3.84 -7.92
N ALA A 608 16.20 -4.93 -7.63
CA ALA A 608 17.20 -4.89 -6.55
C ALA A 608 18.38 -3.97 -6.87
N ASP A 609 18.74 -3.85 -8.15
CA ASP A 609 19.82 -2.96 -8.63
C ASP A 609 19.39 -1.49 -8.60
N ALA A 610 18.12 -1.20 -8.90
CA ALA A 610 17.58 0.15 -8.93
C ALA A 610 17.18 0.69 -7.54
N ASP A 611 17.10 -0.18 -6.52
CA ASP A 611 16.68 0.18 -5.15
C ASP A 611 17.79 0.90 -4.38
N HIS A 612 17.54 2.14 -3.98
CA HIS A 612 18.47 2.98 -3.20
C HIS A 612 18.43 2.76 -1.68
N GLY A 613 17.51 1.96 -1.15
CA GLY A 613 17.15 1.84 0.25
C GLY A 613 18.24 1.37 1.22
#